data_912ccb13fc9818b08f57e6325382d5c5
#
_entry.id   912ccb13fc9818b08f57e6325382d5c5
#
_cell.length_a   1.000
_cell.length_b   1.000
_cell.length_c   1.000
_cell.angle_alpha   90.00
_cell.angle_beta   90.00
_cell.angle_gamma   90.00
#
_symmetry.space_group_name_H-M   'P 1'
#
loop_
_entity.id
_entity.type
_entity.pdbx_description
1 polymer ?
#
loop_
_entity_poly.entity_id
_entity_poly.type
_entity_poly.pdbx_seq_one_letter_code
_entity_poly.pdbx_strand_id
1 'polypeptide(L)'
;AEKRFRQDLYQRLKEYTLVLPPLRKCREDIMPLAIFFLNLANKEFDRQVKGFDAEARKLMLAHTWTGNVRELKGIVRSAVLFTDGDTVTPEALDFDETTSTTDASPALDDMERKQIIRVLEQAKGNRKLAAELLGIGRTTLYNKMKAYGIG
;
A
#
# COMPACT_ATOMS: atom_id res chain seq x y z
N ALA A 1 24.55 -10.10 -24.10
CA ALA A 1 23.96 -11.36 -24.60
C ALA A 1 22.45 -11.24 -24.50
N GLU A 2 21.77 -10.96 -25.61
CA GLU A 2 20.32 -10.96 -25.70
C GLU A 2 19.79 -12.38 -25.38
N LYS A 3 19.10 -12.54 -24.28
CA LYS A 3 18.31 -13.75 -23.99
C LYS A 3 17.09 -13.75 -24.91
N ARG A 4 17.25 -14.16 -26.16
CA ARG A 4 16.10 -14.44 -27.02
C ARG A 4 15.36 -15.64 -26.45
N PHE A 5 14.15 -15.38 -25.98
CA PHE A 5 13.22 -16.42 -25.60
C PHE A 5 12.95 -17.30 -26.84
N ARG A 6 13.21 -18.60 -26.75
CA ARG A 6 13.07 -19.49 -27.92
C ARG A 6 11.61 -19.50 -28.39
N GLN A 7 11.42 -19.20 -29.66
CA GLN A 7 10.09 -19.04 -30.26
C GLN A 7 9.29 -20.35 -30.28
N ASP A 8 9.97 -21.47 -30.35
CA ASP A 8 9.38 -22.82 -30.24
C ASP A 8 8.82 -23.09 -28.84
N LEU A 9 9.50 -22.66 -27.79
CA LEU A 9 9.04 -22.76 -26.41
C LEU A 9 7.82 -21.86 -26.18
N TYR A 10 7.85 -20.64 -26.71
CA TYR A 10 6.72 -19.72 -26.64
C TYR A 10 5.46 -20.29 -27.31
N GLN A 11 5.59 -20.89 -28.48
CA GLN A 11 4.47 -21.50 -29.19
C GLN A 11 3.85 -22.67 -28.42
N ARG A 12 4.68 -23.51 -27.77
CA ARG A 12 4.20 -24.63 -26.92
C ARG A 12 3.48 -24.15 -25.65
N LEU A 13 3.94 -23.03 -25.05
CA LEU A 13 3.30 -22.44 -23.87
C LEU A 13 2.02 -21.68 -24.21
N LYS A 14 1.86 -21.23 -25.47
CA LYS A 14 0.69 -20.48 -25.93
C LYS A 14 -0.55 -21.34 -26.20
N GLU A 15 -0.42 -22.66 -26.17
CA GLU A 15 -1.52 -23.60 -26.43
C GLU A 15 -2.72 -23.40 -25.49
N TYR A 16 -2.46 -22.89 -24.26
CA TYR A 16 -3.49 -22.50 -23.29
C TYR A 16 -3.24 -21.08 -22.78
N THR A 17 -3.92 -20.11 -23.38
CA THR A 17 -3.86 -18.71 -22.93
C THR A 17 -5.07 -18.41 -22.06
N LEU A 18 -4.85 -18.24 -20.76
CA LEU A 18 -5.86 -17.74 -19.83
C LEU A 18 -5.68 -16.22 -19.66
N VAL A 19 -6.67 -15.47 -20.06
CA VAL A 19 -6.67 -14.00 -19.89
C VAL A 19 -7.44 -13.65 -18.62
N LEU A 20 -6.72 -13.18 -17.60
CA LEU A 20 -7.33 -12.65 -16.38
C LEU A 20 -7.66 -11.17 -16.58
N PRO A 21 -8.92 -10.75 -16.38
CA PRO A 21 -9.26 -9.35 -16.45
C PRO A 21 -8.61 -8.58 -15.30
N PRO A 22 -8.20 -7.32 -15.51
CA PRO A 22 -7.69 -6.49 -14.43
C PRO A 22 -8.79 -6.13 -13.43
N LEU A 23 -8.40 -5.92 -12.16
CA LEU A 23 -9.33 -5.71 -11.04
C LEU A 23 -10.30 -4.54 -11.29
N ARG A 24 -9.87 -3.48 -11.98
CA ARG A 24 -10.72 -2.36 -12.40
C ARG A 24 -11.91 -2.75 -13.29
N LYS A 25 -11.86 -3.92 -13.94
CA LYS A 25 -12.96 -4.49 -14.74
C LYS A 25 -13.88 -5.42 -13.93
N CYS A 26 -13.44 -5.83 -12.74
CA CYS A 26 -14.16 -6.75 -11.85
C CYS A 26 -14.46 -6.02 -10.52
N ARG A 27 -15.19 -4.91 -10.59
CA ARG A 27 -15.47 -4.07 -9.40
C ARG A 27 -16.20 -4.81 -8.29
N GLU A 28 -17.01 -5.79 -8.64
CA GLU A 28 -17.73 -6.66 -7.70
C GLU A 28 -16.79 -7.53 -6.86
N ASP A 29 -15.58 -7.83 -7.35
CA ASP A 29 -14.59 -8.63 -6.62
C ASP A 29 -13.76 -7.80 -5.63
N ILE A 30 -13.74 -6.47 -5.76
CA ILE A 30 -12.90 -5.58 -4.93
C ILE A 30 -13.21 -5.76 -3.45
N MET A 31 -14.48 -5.65 -3.05
CA MET A 31 -14.86 -5.73 -1.65
C MET A 31 -14.72 -7.14 -1.05
N PRO A 32 -15.14 -8.22 -1.72
CA PRO A 32 -14.85 -9.58 -1.26
C PRO A 32 -13.36 -9.85 -1.03
N LEU A 33 -12.51 -9.44 -1.96
CA LEU A 33 -11.06 -9.57 -1.84
C LEU A 33 -10.49 -8.70 -0.72
N ALA A 34 -10.98 -7.46 -0.57
CA ALA A 34 -10.57 -6.57 0.51
C ALA A 34 -10.90 -7.16 1.90
N ILE A 35 -12.09 -7.72 2.08
CA ILE A 35 -12.49 -8.40 3.33
C ILE A 35 -11.62 -9.64 3.57
N PHE A 36 -11.32 -10.40 2.55
CA PHE A 36 -10.42 -11.55 2.65
C PHE A 36 -9.02 -11.12 3.13
N PHE A 37 -8.43 -10.08 2.54
CA PHE A 37 -7.13 -9.57 2.96
C PHE A 37 -7.15 -8.90 4.34
N LEU A 38 -8.25 -8.24 4.70
CA LEU A 38 -8.45 -7.70 6.04
C LEU A 38 -8.40 -8.81 7.10
N ASN A 39 -9.09 -9.93 6.86
CA ASN A 39 -9.06 -11.07 7.77
C ASN A 39 -7.66 -11.71 7.87
N LEU A 40 -6.91 -11.76 6.78
CA LEU A 40 -5.52 -12.21 6.79
C LEU A 40 -4.63 -11.26 7.60
N ALA A 41 -4.77 -9.95 7.38
CA ALA A 41 -4.00 -8.94 8.09
C ALA A 41 -4.33 -8.91 9.59
N ASN A 42 -5.61 -9.09 9.96
CA ASN A 42 -6.01 -9.24 11.36
C ASN A 42 -5.27 -10.38 12.06
N LYS A 43 -5.16 -11.54 11.40
CA LYS A 43 -4.41 -12.69 11.95
C LYS A 43 -2.91 -12.42 12.03
N GLU A 44 -2.36 -11.73 11.02
CA GLU A 44 -0.92 -11.44 10.95
C GLU A 44 -0.49 -10.44 12.03
N PHE A 45 -1.32 -9.42 12.31
CA PHE A 45 -0.99 -8.32 13.22
C PHE A 45 -1.67 -8.41 14.58
N ASP A 46 -2.38 -9.52 14.86
CA ASP A 46 -3.20 -9.71 16.07
C ASP A 46 -4.16 -8.53 16.30
N ARG A 47 -4.89 -8.16 15.25
CA ARG A 47 -5.87 -7.08 15.23
C ARG A 47 -7.29 -7.63 15.08
N GLN A 48 -8.29 -6.82 15.41
CA GLN A 48 -9.71 -7.16 15.30
C GLN A 48 -10.49 -6.10 14.52
N VAL A 49 -9.96 -5.66 13.41
CA VAL A 49 -10.65 -4.70 12.52
C VAL A 49 -11.81 -5.41 11.86
N LYS A 50 -13.03 -4.85 12.00
CA LYS A 50 -14.28 -5.48 11.56
C LYS A 50 -14.60 -5.27 10.09
N GLY A 51 -14.07 -4.21 9.48
CA GLY A 51 -14.36 -3.89 8.09
C GLY A 51 -13.93 -2.50 7.70
N PHE A 52 -14.57 -1.99 6.65
CA PHE A 52 -14.34 -0.67 6.08
C PHE A 52 -15.59 0.19 6.29
N ASP A 53 -15.44 1.44 6.61
CA ASP A 53 -16.55 2.37 6.68
C ASP A 53 -17.13 2.68 5.26
N ALA A 54 -18.22 3.46 5.21
CA ALA A 54 -18.91 3.76 3.95
C ALA A 54 -18.04 4.58 2.99
N GLU A 55 -17.27 5.52 3.51
CA GLU A 55 -16.40 6.40 2.72
C GLU A 55 -15.16 5.64 2.21
N ALA A 56 -14.54 4.83 3.05
CA ALA A 56 -13.43 3.96 2.65
C ALA A 56 -13.85 3.00 1.53
N ARG A 57 -15.06 2.41 1.63
CA ARG A 57 -15.60 1.55 0.55
C ARG A 57 -15.78 2.29 -0.76
N LYS A 58 -16.30 3.52 -0.72
CA LYS A 58 -16.47 4.35 -1.94
C LYS A 58 -15.12 4.62 -2.60
N LEU A 59 -14.10 5.00 -1.82
CA LEU A 59 -12.77 5.24 -2.32
C LEU A 59 -12.15 3.99 -2.96
N MET A 60 -12.26 2.84 -2.29
CA MET A 60 -11.77 1.57 -2.82
C MET A 60 -12.44 1.17 -4.14
N LEU A 61 -13.75 1.39 -4.28
CA LEU A 61 -14.48 1.11 -5.51
C LEU A 61 -14.19 2.12 -6.64
N ALA A 62 -13.80 3.35 -6.30
CA ALA A 62 -13.44 4.38 -7.25
C ALA A 62 -11.99 4.26 -7.76
N HIS A 63 -11.12 3.61 -6.99
CA HIS A 63 -9.69 3.49 -7.31
C HIS A 63 -9.43 2.64 -8.55
N THR A 64 -8.36 2.94 -9.29
CA THR A 64 -8.05 2.33 -10.59
C THR A 64 -7.36 0.97 -10.50
N TRP A 65 -6.77 0.64 -9.35
CA TRP A 65 -6.08 -0.63 -9.07
C TRP A 65 -5.10 -1.03 -10.17
N THR A 66 -4.14 -0.16 -10.47
CA THR A 66 -3.11 -0.39 -11.50
C THR A 66 -2.27 -1.61 -11.19
N GLY A 67 -1.93 -1.84 -9.92
CA GLY A 67 -1.24 -3.03 -9.41
C GLY A 67 -2.17 -4.22 -9.13
N ASN A 68 -3.47 -4.10 -9.48
CA ASN A 68 -4.48 -5.15 -9.33
C ASN A 68 -4.57 -5.69 -7.88
N VAL A 69 -4.69 -7.01 -7.74
CA VAL A 69 -4.85 -7.70 -6.44
C VAL A 69 -3.63 -7.50 -5.52
N ARG A 70 -2.44 -7.33 -6.09
CA ARG A 70 -1.21 -7.08 -5.29
C ARG A 70 -1.26 -5.72 -4.59
N GLU A 71 -1.68 -4.70 -5.30
CA GLU A 71 -1.90 -3.35 -4.75
C GLU A 71 -3.01 -3.36 -3.69
N LEU A 72 -4.16 -3.97 -3.99
CA LEU A 72 -5.27 -4.12 -3.04
C LEU A 72 -4.82 -4.80 -1.74
N LYS A 73 -4.07 -5.91 -1.84
CA LYS A 73 -3.52 -6.60 -0.68
C LYS A 73 -2.60 -5.70 0.15
N GLY A 74 -1.71 -4.94 -0.49
CA GLY A 74 -0.78 -4.03 0.17
C GLY A 74 -1.52 -2.93 0.95
N ILE A 75 -2.44 -2.23 0.28
CA ILE A 75 -3.22 -1.15 0.88
C ILE A 75 -4.07 -1.64 2.05
N VAL A 76 -4.77 -2.77 1.90
CA VAL A 76 -5.59 -3.33 2.99
C VAL A 76 -4.72 -3.75 4.18
N ARG A 77 -3.57 -4.36 3.93
CA ARG A 77 -2.64 -4.78 4.98
C ARG A 77 -2.12 -3.58 5.77
N SER A 78 -1.70 -2.51 5.09
CA SER A 78 -1.29 -1.26 5.70
C SER A 78 -2.44 -0.61 6.48
N ALA A 79 -3.62 -0.54 5.89
CA ALA A 79 -4.80 0.03 6.53
C ALA A 79 -5.15 -0.66 7.86
N VAL A 80 -5.11 -1.99 7.92
CA VAL A 80 -5.34 -2.74 9.16
C VAL A 80 -4.29 -2.42 10.22
N LEU A 81 -3.02 -2.29 9.83
CA LEU A 81 -1.92 -1.98 10.74
C LEU A 81 -2.09 -0.59 11.38
N PHE A 82 -2.55 0.40 10.60
CA PHE A 82 -2.65 1.81 11.01
C PHE A 82 -4.04 2.24 11.51
N THR A 83 -5.02 1.35 11.48
CA THR A 83 -6.35 1.63 12.03
C THR A 83 -6.26 1.66 13.57
N ASP A 84 -6.64 2.79 14.18
CA ASP A 84 -6.68 2.95 15.63
C ASP A 84 -7.98 2.41 16.26
N GLY A 85 -8.99 2.15 15.44
CA GLY A 85 -10.30 1.63 15.84
C GLY A 85 -10.57 0.21 15.35
N ASP A 86 -11.83 -0.13 15.31
CA ASP A 86 -12.30 -1.44 14.82
C ASP A 86 -12.82 -1.39 13.36
N THR A 87 -12.69 -0.24 12.69
CA THR A 87 -13.15 -0.03 11.30
C THR A 87 -12.13 0.81 10.54
N VAL A 88 -11.78 0.38 9.34
CA VAL A 88 -10.88 1.12 8.43
C VAL A 88 -11.59 2.36 7.92
N THR A 89 -11.01 3.53 8.16
CA THR A 89 -11.46 4.83 7.65
C THR A 89 -10.69 5.26 6.40
N PRO A 90 -11.15 6.27 5.65
CA PRO A 90 -10.44 6.79 4.48
C PRO A 90 -8.99 7.18 4.76
N GLU A 91 -8.72 7.74 5.95
CA GLU A 91 -7.39 8.20 6.35
C GLU A 91 -6.40 7.07 6.55
N ALA A 92 -6.89 5.85 6.79
CA ALA A 92 -6.06 4.66 6.89
C ALA A 92 -5.74 4.05 5.52
N LEU A 93 -6.46 4.44 4.46
CA LEU A 93 -6.23 4.00 3.09
C LEU A 93 -5.22 4.92 2.42
N ASP A 94 -4.02 4.41 2.15
CA ASP A 94 -3.00 5.11 1.40
C ASP A 94 -2.92 4.54 -0.02
N PHE A 95 -3.43 5.29 -0.99
CA PHE A 95 -3.45 4.91 -2.39
C PHE A 95 -2.21 5.38 -3.16
N ASP A 96 -1.31 6.16 -2.54
CA ASP A 96 -0.16 6.78 -3.20
C ASP A 96 1.08 5.87 -3.25
N GLU A 97 1.04 4.64 -2.72
CA GLU A 97 2.20 3.76 -2.63
C GLU A 97 2.65 3.09 -3.94
N THR A 98 2.19 3.51 -5.10
CA THR A 98 2.65 2.90 -6.36
C THR A 98 3.90 3.55 -6.97
N THR A 99 4.53 4.50 -6.29
CA THR A 99 5.73 5.18 -6.83
C THR A 99 6.88 5.33 -5.83
N SER A 100 7.08 4.37 -4.93
CA SER A 100 8.31 4.34 -4.13
C SER A 100 9.22 3.20 -4.57
N THR A 101 9.52 3.11 -5.86
CA THR A 101 10.73 2.45 -6.34
C THR A 101 11.74 3.53 -6.71
N THR A 102 12.66 3.79 -5.75
CA THR A 102 14.09 3.98 -6.01
C THR A 102 14.44 4.72 -7.29
N ASP A 103 14.61 6.04 -7.18
CA ASP A 103 15.72 6.77 -7.78
C ASP A 103 15.89 8.12 -7.07
N ALA A 104 16.03 8.09 -5.72
CA ALA A 104 16.44 9.25 -4.96
C ALA A 104 17.96 9.22 -4.81
N SER A 105 18.60 10.28 -5.26
CA SER A 105 20.04 10.51 -5.03
C SER A 105 20.35 10.46 -3.53
N PRO A 106 21.46 9.85 -3.08
CA PRO A 106 21.82 9.74 -1.65
C PRO A 106 21.78 11.04 -0.86
N ALA A 107 21.97 12.18 -1.53
CA ALA A 107 21.90 13.51 -0.91
C ALA A 107 20.46 13.96 -0.58
N LEU A 108 19.46 13.54 -1.34
CA LEU A 108 18.04 13.82 -1.08
C LEU A 108 17.51 12.99 0.07
N ASP A 109 17.92 11.72 0.17
CA ASP A 109 17.57 10.83 1.27
C ASP A 109 18.07 11.34 2.64
N ASP A 110 19.28 11.87 2.69
CA ASP A 110 19.83 12.45 3.91
C ASP A 110 19.09 13.73 4.37
N MET A 111 18.66 14.56 3.44
CA MET A 111 17.87 15.76 3.74
C MET A 111 16.46 15.38 4.24
N GLU A 112 15.82 14.44 3.58
CA GLU A 112 14.51 13.96 3.96
C GLU A 112 14.52 13.25 5.33
N ARG A 113 15.52 12.42 5.58
CA ARG A 113 15.75 11.78 6.88
C ARG A 113 15.87 12.79 8.01
N LYS A 114 16.69 13.84 7.84
CA LYS A 114 16.87 14.92 8.82
C LYS A 114 15.58 15.68 9.06
N GLN A 115 14.79 15.91 8.02
CA GLN A 115 13.50 16.59 8.12
C GLN A 115 12.49 15.77 8.91
N ILE A 116 12.41 14.45 8.65
CA ILE A 116 11.53 13.53 9.38
C ILE A 116 11.90 13.50 10.88
N ILE A 117 13.20 13.40 11.22
CA ILE A 117 13.67 13.40 12.61
C ILE A 117 13.26 14.70 13.31
N ARG A 118 13.53 15.84 12.69
CA ARG A 118 13.19 17.16 13.25
C ARG A 118 11.70 17.31 13.53
N VAL A 119 10.84 16.86 12.60
CA VAL A 119 9.39 16.96 12.77
C VAL A 119 8.88 15.97 13.80
N LEU A 120 9.46 14.78 13.91
CA LEU A 120 9.13 13.83 14.99
C LEU A 120 9.51 14.39 16.38
N GLU A 121 10.62 15.07 16.52
CA GLU A 121 11.01 15.75 17.76
C GLU A 121 10.02 16.88 18.10
N GLN A 122 9.63 17.71 17.13
CA GLN A 122 8.60 18.74 17.31
C GLN A 122 7.24 18.17 17.72
N ALA A 123 6.88 17.04 17.13
CA ALA A 123 5.65 16.32 17.44
C ALA A 123 5.74 15.48 18.73
N LYS A 124 6.86 15.55 19.49
CA LYS A 124 7.11 14.76 20.71
C LYS A 124 6.86 13.27 20.53
N GLY A 125 7.24 12.71 19.37
CA GLY A 125 7.03 11.31 19.00
C GLY A 125 5.62 10.98 18.50
N ASN A 126 4.71 11.93 18.43
CA ASN A 126 3.37 11.71 17.90
C ASN A 126 3.42 11.61 16.36
N ARG A 127 3.40 10.37 15.86
CA ARG A 127 3.50 10.05 14.43
C ARG A 127 2.35 10.62 13.59
N LYS A 128 1.14 10.76 14.19
CA LYS A 128 -0.01 11.37 13.52
C LYS A 128 0.24 12.85 13.25
N LEU A 129 0.65 13.57 14.26
CA LEU A 129 0.97 15.00 14.17
C LEU A 129 2.18 15.25 13.25
N ALA A 130 3.19 14.38 13.30
CA ALA A 130 4.35 14.47 12.43
C ALA A 130 3.96 14.27 10.94
N ALA A 131 3.08 13.34 10.61
CA ALA A 131 2.59 13.14 9.27
C ALA A 131 1.81 14.35 8.75
N GLU A 132 0.95 14.95 9.58
CA GLU A 132 0.22 16.20 9.27
C GLU A 132 1.18 17.36 9.01
N LEU A 133 2.20 17.55 9.85
CA LEU A 133 3.20 18.62 9.69
C LEU A 133 4.07 18.44 8.45
N LEU A 134 4.31 17.20 8.02
CA LEU A 134 5.06 16.88 6.80
C LEU A 134 4.18 16.91 5.54
N GLY A 135 2.84 16.96 5.69
CA GLY A 135 1.91 16.91 4.57
C GLY A 135 1.88 15.57 3.86
N ILE A 136 2.25 14.47 4.55
CA ILE A 136 2.28 13.11 4.00
C ILE A 136 1.35 12.18 4.79
N GLY A 137 0.93 11.07 4.16
CA GLY A 137 0.17 10.03 4.83
C GLY A 137 0.95 9.37 5.98
N ARG A 138 0.24 8.91 7.02
CA ARG A 138 0.88 8.21 8.17
C ARG A 138 1.65 6.97 7.72
N THR A 139 1.12 6.25 6.75
CA THR A 139 1.75 5.07 6.15
C THR A 139 3.06 5.42 5.46
N THR A 140 3.06 6.50 4.67
CA THR A 140 4.26 7.01 3.99
C THR A 140 5.32 7.41 5.00
N LEU A 141 4.94 8.12 6.08
CA LEU A 141 5.87 8.47 7.16
C LEU A 141 6.49 7.21 7.80
N TYR A 142 5.67 6.21 8.11
CA TYR A 142 6.16 4.97 8.72
C TYR A 142 7.13 4.20 7.80
N ASN A 143 6.81 4.09 6.53
CA ASN A 143 7.67 3.43 5.55
C ASN A 143 9.02 4.15 5.41
N LYS A 144 9.00 5.49 5.37
CA LYS A 144 10.21 6.31 5.37
C LYS A 144 11.00 6.15 6.67
N MET A 145 10.35 6.17 7.82
CA MET A 145 11.01 5.91 9.11
C MET A 145 11.68 4.53 9.13
N LYS A 146 10.99 3.51 8.65
CA LYS A 146 11.54 2.14 8.56
C LYS A 146 12.70 2.07 7.58
N ALA A 147 12.60 2.70 6.41
CA ALA A 147 13.68 2.74 5.41
C ALA A 147 14.92 3.46 5.94
N TYR A 148 14.73 4.53 6.72
CA TYR A 148 15.83 5.31 7.31
C TYR A 148 16.29 4.82 8.69
N GLY A 149 15.72 3.73 9.22
CA GLY A 149 16.07 3.19 10.53
C GLY A 149 15.75 4.14 11.70
N ILE A 150 14.69 4.95 11.56
CA ILE A 150 14.20 5.85 12.59
C ILE A 150 13.10 5.11 13.37
N GLY A 151 13.41 4.62 14.56
CA GLY A 151 12.52 3.81 15.38
C GLY A 151 11.95 4.54 16.56
#